data_12f0d0d8022c543fca819b2f107f341d
#
_entry.id   12f0d0d8022c543fca819b2f107f341d
#
_cell.length_a   1.000
_cell.length_b   1.000
_cell.length_c   1.000
_cell.angle_alpha   90.00
_cell.angle_beta   90.00
_cell.angle_gamma   90.00
#
_symmetry.space_group_name_H-M   'P 1'
#
loop_
_entity.id
_entity.type
_entity.pdbx_description
1 polymer ?
#
loop_
_entity_poly.entity_id
_entity_poly.type
_entity_poly.pdbx_seq_one_letter_code
_entity_poly.pdbx_strand_id
1 'polypeptide(L)'
;MSERLQGKVAIVTGSTQGIGLAIARRFAAEGAMVTLNSHRDDEAAQAIMAELGPQRSLFVLADVADRAAMETLAARTIERFGKVDILINNAGMNVFDEPLALSEEDWKRCFAVDLEGAWNGARAVLPSMLAQGAGSIVNIASVHGHKIIPGCFPYPVAKHALIGMTRALGIEYAARGIRVNSISPGLIVTDMIERHFAACPDPEAERARQAALLPCKRLGKPEEVAATALFLASDDAPFINATDILIDGGRSQMYHE
;
A
#
# COMPACT_ATOMS: atom_id res chain seq x y z
N MET A 1 3.45 -16.40 19.68
CA MET A 1 3.10 -15.52 18.51
C MET A 1 3.84 -16.13 17.33
N SER A 2 3.20 -16.35 16.21
CA SER A 2 3.86 -16.90 15.02
C SER A 2 4.72 -15.80 14.42
N GLU A 3 6.03 -15.98 14.38
CA GLU A 3 6.98 -15.04 13.79
C GLU A 3 7.06 -15.28 12.27
N ARG A 4 5.95 -15.01 11.55
CA ARG A 4 5.77 -15.33 10.10
C ARG A 4 6.74 -14.59 9.19
N LEU A 5 7.33 -13.49 9.67
CA LEU A 5 8.31 -12.67 8.93
C LEU A 5 9.67 -12.60 9.66
N GLN A 6 9.97 -13.58 10.52
CA GLN A 6 11.24 -13.60 11.23
C GLN A 6 12.43 -13.54 10.28
N GLY A 7 13.29 -12.53 10.47
CA GLY A 7 14.49 -12.31 9.65
C GLY A 7 14.22 -11.77 8.24
N LYS A 8 12.98 -11.46 7.88
CA LYS A 8 12.63 -10.77 6.63
C LYS A 8 12.85 -9.27 6.78
N VAL A 9 13.20 -8.61 5.69
CA VAL A 9 13.37 -7.15 5.59
C VAL A 9 12.28 -6.59 4.68
N ALA A 10 11.47 -5.67 5.20
CA ALA A 10 10.36 -5.07 4.49
C ALA A 10 10.54 -3.56 4.32
N ILE A 11 10.26 -3.06 3.14
CA ILE A 11 10.03 -1.63 2.87
C ILE A 11 8.52 -1.40 2.78
N VAL A 12 8.00 -0.41 3.51
CA VAL A 12 6.60 0.01 3.43
C VAL A 12 6.55 1.50 3.08
N THR A 13 6.07 1.85 1.88
CA THR A 13 5.95 3.24 1.45
C THR A 13 4.71 3.91 2.07
N GLY A 14 4.82 5.21 2.42
CA GLY A 14 3.72 5.94 3.07
C GLY A 14 3.31 5.33 4.40
N SER A 15 4.27 4.96 5.24
CA SER A 15 4.05 4.13 6.44
C SER A 15 4.02 4.88 7.76
N THR A 16 3.92 6.22 7.74
CA THR A 16 3.82 7.03 8.96
C THR A 16 2.37 7.23 9.45
N GLN A 17 1.38 6.76 8.68
CA GLN A 17 -0.04 6.86 9.02
C GLN A 17 -0.88 5.76 8.33
N GLY A 18 -2.14 5.63 8.77
CA GLY A 18 -3.17 4.84 8.10
C GLY A 18 -2.80 3.37 7.84
N ILE A 19 -3.11 2.90 6.62
CA ILE A 19 -2.87 1.50 6.20
C ILE A 19 -1.38 1.15 6.26
N GLY A 20 -0.50 2.03 5.77
CA GLY A 20 0.93 1.78 5.76
C GLY A 20 1.51 1.61 7.17
N LEU A 21 1.07 2.42 8.13
CA LEU A 21 1.47 2.28 9.53
C LEU A 21 0.97 0.97 10.15
N ALA A 22 -0.28 0.60 9.88
CA ALA A 22 -0.82 -0.67 10.36
C ALA A 22 -0.05 -1.88 9.80
N ILE A 23 0.35 -1.83 8.52
CA ILE A 23 1.19 -2.85 7.90
C ILE A 23 2.57 -2.89 8.55
N ALA A 24 3.23 -1.74 8.74
CA ALA A 24 4.55 -1.65 9.36
C ALA A 24 4.55 -2.24 10.78
N ARG A 25 3.57 -1.87 11.60
CA ARG A 25 3.36 -2.42 12.95
C ARG A 25 3.14 -3.92 12.92
N ARG A 26 2.28 -4.40 12.05
CA ARG A 26 1.99 -5.82 11.92
C ARG A 26 3.23 -6.61 11.51
N PHE A 27 3.99 -6.13 10.55
CA PHE A 27 5.20 -6.80 10.08
C PHE A 27 6.29 -6.86 11.16
N ALA A 28 6.50 -5.76 11.89
CA ALA A 28 7.43 -5.73 13.01
C ALA A 28 7.00 -6.70 14.14
N ALA A 29 5.70 -6.80 14.44
CA ALA A 29 5.17 -7.74 15.41
C ALA A 29 5.35 -9.22 15.01
N GLU A 30 5.48 -9.47 13.69
CA GLU A 30 5.76 -10.80 13.12
C GLU A 30 7.25 -11.05 12.86
N GLY A 31 8.14 -10.23 13.42
CA GLY A 31 9.59 -10.45 13.41
C GLY A 31 10.37 -9.80 12.27
N ALA A 32 9.71 -9.01 11.39
CA ALA A 32 10.39 -8.31 10.32
C ALA A 32 11.24 -7.13 10.82
N MET A 33 12.30 -6.82 10.08
CA MET A 33 12.95 -5.52 10.06
C MET A 33 12.20 -4.63 9.05
N VAL A 34 11.85 -3.40 9.44
CA VAL A 34 10.95 -2.55 8.65
C VAL A 34 11.60 -1.21 8.32
N THR A 35 11.69 -0.89 7.04
CA THR A 35 11.98 0.45 6.57
C THR A 35 10.68 1.21 6.35
N LEU A 36 10.51 2.27 7.14
CA LEU A 36 9.43 3.24 7.03
C LEU A 36 9.78 4.30 5.99
N ASN A 37 8.76 4.85 5.35
CA ASN A 37 8.92 5.92 4.37
C ASN A 37 7.80 6.95 4.46
N SER A 38 8.14 8.20 4.24
CA SER A 38 7.24 9.31 3.97
C SER A 38 7.92 10.29 3.01
N HIS A 39 7.13 11.11 2.30
CA HIS A 39 7.64 12.22 1.48
C HIS A 39 7.86 13.50 2.30
N ARG A 40 7.56 13.48 3.59
CA ARG A 40 7.77 14.60 4.52
C ARG A 40 8.66 14.13 5.66
N ASP A 41 9.47 15.07 6.17
CA ASP A 41 10.12 14.86 7.45
C ASP A 41 9.02 14.85 8.53
N ASP A 42 8.89 13.71 9.19
CA ASP A 42 7.71 13.43 10.01
C ASP A 42 8.16 13.09 11.42
N GLU A 43 7.83 13.99 12.36
CA GLU A 43 8.08 13.75 13.79
C GLU A 43 7.45 12.43 14.26
N ALA A 44 6.34 12.02 13.63
CA ALA A 44 5.71 10.73 13.91
C ALA A 44 6.63 9.55 13.58
N ALA A 45 7.52 9.66 12.58
CA ALA A 45 8.44 8.60 12.21
C ALA A 45 9.38 8.22 13.36
N GLN A 46 9.86 9.18 14.13
CA GLN A 46 10.74 8.94 15.29
C GLN A 46 10.00 8.15 16.38
N ALA A 47 8.77 8.54 16.68
CA ALA A 47 7.94 7.84 17.65
C ALA A 47 7.63 6.40 17.20
N ILE A 48 7.32 6.21 15.91
CA ILE A 48 7.08 4.88 15.33
C ILE A 48 8.34 4.02 15.37
N MET A 49 9.51 4.56 15.03
CA MET A 49 10.76 3.81 15.13
C MET A 49 11.08 3.40 16.58
N ALA A 50 10.80 4.27 17.56
CA ALA A 50 10.96 3.93 18.96
C ALA A 50 10.02 2.79 19.39
N GLU A 51 8.75 2.81 18.91
CA GLU A 51 7.75 1.76 19.13
C GLU A 51 8.18 0.42 18.51
N LEU A 52 8.62 0.42 17.24
CA LEU A 52 9.00 -0.78 16.51
C LEU A 52 10.36 -1.36 16.94
N GLY A 53 11.16 -0.55 17.64
CA GLY A 53 12.52 -0.87 18.09
C GLY A 53 13.58 -0.35 17.10
N PRO A 54 14.51 0.50 17.57
CA PRO A 54 15.47 1.21 16.72
C PRO A 54 16.48 0.29 16.01
N GLN A 55 16.64 -0.94 16.48
CA GLN A 55 17.49 -1.93 15.84
C GLN A 55 16.79 -2.64 14.67
N ARG A 56 15.45 -2.64 14.65
CA ARG A 56 14.64 -3.34 13.65
C ARG A 56 13.86 -2.38 12.74
N SER A 57 14.05 -1.09 12.91
CA SER A 57 13.40 -0.08 12.08
C SER A 57 14.39 0.93 11.52
N LEU A 58 14.04 1.48 10.36
CA LEU A 58 14.73 2.56 9.67
C LEU A 58 13.69 3.49 9.10
N PHE A 59 13.91 4.79 9.14
CA PHE A 59 13.11 5.76 8.40
C PHE A 59 13.93 6.37 7.28
N VAL A 60 13.33 6.46 6.09
CA VAL A 60 13.93 7.11 4.93
C VAL A 60 12.93 8.07 4.30
N LEU A 61 13.28 9.34 4.30
CA LEU A 61 12.56 10.40 3.58
C LEU A 61 12.75 10.18 2.07
N ALA A 62 11.66 9.94 1.34
CA ALA A 62 11.68 9.83 -0.12
C ALA A 62 10.28 10.08 -0.69
N ASP A 63 10.17 10.87 -1.75
CA ASP A 63 8.98 10.92 -2.58
C ASP A 63 8.99 9.73 -3.54
N VAL A 64 7.93 8.93 -3.51
CA VAL A 64 7.82 7.75 -4.40
C VAL A 64 7.82 8.13 -5.88
N ALA A 65 7.38 9.34 -6.21
CA ALA A 65 7.42 9.88 -7.57
C ALA A 65 8.85 10.17 -8.06
N ASP A 66 9.82 10.31 -7.15
CA ASP A 66 11.23 10.50 -7.48
C ASP A 66 11.97 9.15 -7.50
N ARG A 67 12.36 8.76 -8.71
CA ARG A 67 13.09 7.51 -8.93
C ARG A 67 14.39 7.43 -8.13
N ALA A 68 15.19 8.50 -8.12
CA ALA A 68 16.48 8.51 -7.44
C ALA A 68 16.32 8.42 -5.91
N ALA A 69 15.27 9.07 -5.37
CA ALA A 69 14.91 8.95 -3.96
C ALA A 69 14.53 7.51 -3.59
N MET A 70 13.80 6.79 -4.46
CA MET A 70 13.42 5.40 -4.25
C MET A 70 14.62 4.43 -4.37
N GLU A 71 15.54 4.68 -5.29
CA GLU A 71 16.82 3.95 -5.37
C GLU A 71 17.64 4.15 -4.09
N THR A 72 17.68 5.37 -3.56
CA THR A 72 18.34 5.71 -2.29
C THR A 72 17.66 5.00 -1.10
N LEU A 73 16.34 4.96 -1.06
CA LEU A 73 15.59 4.25 -0.02
C LEU A 73 15.94 2.76 0.02
N ALA A 74 15.96 2.11 -1.14
CA ALA A 74 16.34 0.70 -1.24
C ALA A 74 17.82 0.49 -0.83
N ALA A 75 18.74 1.33 -1.29
CA ALA A 75 20.17 1.25 -0.95
C ALA A 75 20.39 1.39 0.56
N ARG A 76 19.78 2.37 1.22
CA ARG A 76 19.86 2.54 2.68
C ARG A 76 19.28 1.39 3.47
N THR A 77 18.20 0.78 2.94
CA THR A 77 17.62 -0.44 3.55
C THR A 77 18.60 -1.60 3.47
N ILE A 78 19.23 -1.80 2.30
CA ILE A 78 20.24 -2.86 2.09
C ILE A 78 21.48 -2.61 2.95
N GLU A 79 21.97 -1.38 3.01
CA GLU A 79 23.09 -0.99 3.87
C GLU A 79 22.80 -1.32 5.35
N ARG A 80 21.59 -1.06 5.81
CA ARG A 80 21.20 -1.24 7.21
C ARG A 80 20.89 -2.69 7.58
N PHE A 81 20.25 -3.45 6.68
CA PHE A 81 19.69 -4.77 6.97
C PHE A 81 20.19 -5.90 6.05
N GLY A 82 21.05 -5.57 5.08
CA GLY A 82 21.71 -6.53 4.18
C GLY A 82 20.91 -6.96 2.95
N LYS A 83 19.59 -6.75 2.92
CA LYS A 83 18.71 -7.22 1.83
C LYS A 83 17.37 -6.49 1.81
N VAL A 84 16.53 -6.79 0.81
CA VAL A 84 15.10 -6.50 0.81
C VAL A 84 14.34 -7.76 0.39
N ASP A 85 13.48 -8.29 1.26
CA ASP A 85 12.64 -9.46 0.98
C ASP A 85 11.22 -9.04 0.54
N ILE A 86 10.71 -7.93 1.08
CA ILE A 86 9.32 -7.50 0.91
C ILE A 86 9.28 -6.01 0.56
N LEU A 87 8.45 -5.67 -0.44
CA LEU A 87 8.06 -4.30 -0.73
C LEU A 87 6.54 -4.16 -0.64
N ILE A 88 6.07 -3.19 0.14
CA ILE A 88 4.68 -2.75 0.15
C ILE A 88 4.61 -1.36 -0.48
N ASN A 89 4.10 -1.28 -1.69
CA ASN A 89 3.77 -0.03 -2.35
C ASN A 89 2.40 0.45 -1.84
N ASN A 90 2.42 1.24 -0.76
CA ASN A 90 1.22 1.75 -0.11
C ASN A 90 1.06 3.27 -0.29
N ALA A 91 2.15 4.01 -0.50
CA ALA A 91 2.04 5.45 -0.76
C ALA A 91 1.08 5.72 -1.93
N GLY A 92 0.18 6.67 -1.72
CA GLY A 92 -0.85 7.03 -2.69
C GLY A 92 -1.53 8.34 -2.30
N MET A 93 -2.24 8.92 -3.24
CA MET A 93 -3.02 10.13 -3.03
C MET A 93 -4.37 10.05 -3.72
N ASN A 94 -5.37 10.65 -3.11
CA ASN A 94 -6.68 10.78 -3.72
C ASN A 94 -6.76 12.08 -4.52
N VAL A 95 -6.78 11.96 -5.85
CA VAL A 95 -7.14 13.06 -6.75
C VAL A 95 -8.52 12.76 -7.30
N PHE A 96 -9.49 13.59 -6.93
CA PHE A 96 -10.89 13.41 -7.29
C PHE A 96 -11.42 14.71 -7.87
N ASP A 97 -11.74 14.69 -9.16
CA ASP A 97 -12.28 15.86 -9.84
C ASP A 97 -13.23 15.47 -10.98
N GLU A 98 -13.90 16.46 -11.54
CA GLU A 98 -14.63 16.35 -12.79
C GLU A 98 -13.60 16.31 -13.95
N PRO A 99 -13.76 15.40 -14.94
CA PRO A 99 -12.73 15.23 -15.98
C PRO A 99 -12.30 16.47 -16.77
N LEU A 100 -13.22 17.40 -17.04
CA LEU A 100 -12.89 18.64 -17.76
C LEU A 100 -12.34 19.75 -16.84
N ALA A 101 -12.58 19.66 -15.53
CA ALA A 101 -12.07 20.61 -14.54
C ALA A 101 -10.67 20.22 -14.02
N LEU A 102 -10.29 18.95 -14.18
CA LEU A 102 -9.01 18.43 -13.68
C LEU A 102 -7.83 19.17 -14.30
N SER A 103 -6.93 19.66 -13.44
CA SER A 103 -5.69 20.29 -13.90
C SER A 103 -4.71 19.26 -14.47
N GLU A 104 -3.86 19.70 -15.42
CA GLU A 104 -2.78 18.85 -15.93
C GLU A 104 -1.76 18.48 -14.85
N GLU A 105 -1.57 19.34 -13.87
CA GLU A 105 -0.70 19.11 -12.71
C GLU A 105 -1.25 17.98 -11.83
N ASP A 106 -2.53 18.03 -11.49
CA ASP A 106 -3.18 16.99 -10.68
C ASP A 106 -3.24 15.65 -11.39
N TRP A 107 -3.49 15.66 -12.71
CA TRP A 107 -3.37 14.47 -13.54
C TRP A 107 -1.98 13.86 -13.42
N LYS A 108 -0.93 14.64 -13.71
CA LYS A 108 0.46 14.17 -13.64
C LYS A 108 0.83 13.69 -12.24
N ARG A 109 0.43 14.44 -11.21
CA ARG A 109 0.75 14.08 -9.83
C ARG A 109 0.06 12.80 -9.40
N CYS A 110 -1.19 12.57 -9.78
CA CYS A 110 -1.91 11.33 -9.51
C CYS A 110 -1.15 10.13 -10.07
N PHE A 111 -0.78 10.16 -11.34
CA PHE A 111 -0.06 9.05 -11.97
C PHE A 111 1.36 8.88 -11.42
N ALA A 112 2.07 9.98 -11.18
CA ALA A 112 3.42 9.95 -10.63
C ALA A 112 3.46 9.25 -9.25
N VAL A 113 2.44 9.47 -8.40
CA VAL A 113 2.39 8.86 -7.06
C VAL A 113 1.76 7.46 -7.10
N ASP A 114 0.55 7.34 -7.69
CA ASP A 114 -0.27 6.13 -7.54
C ASP A 114 0.10 4.99 -8.51
N LEU A 115 0.89 5.27 -9.55
CA LEU A 115 1.35 4.28 -10.52
C LEU A 115 2.87 4.26 -10.65
N GLU A 116 3.48 5.38 -11.06
CA GLU A 116 4.93 5.44 -11.29
C GLU A 116 5.71 5.24 -9.98
N GLY A 117 5.19 5.72 -8.85
CA GLY A 117 5.77 5.50 -7.53
C GLY A 117 5.88 4.03 -7.16
N ALA A 118 4.86 3.23 -7.47
CA ALA A 118 4.91 1.79 -7.26
C ALA A 118 5.91 1.11 -8.21
N TRP A 119 6.04 1.59 -9.45
CA TRP A 119 7.07 1.13 -10.39
C TRP A 119 8.46 1.50 -9.92
N ASN A 120 8.69 2.72 -9.45
CA ASN A 120 9.97 3.16 -8.89
C ASN A 120 10.38 2.28 -7.69
N GLY A 121 9.43 1.98 -6.80
CA GLY A 121 9.65 1.05 -5.70
C GLY A 121 10.05 -0.35 -6.17
N ALA A 122 9.29 -0.92 -7.10
CA ALA A 122 9.59 -2.25 -7.65
C ALA A 122 10.99 -2.28 -8.30
N ARG A 123 11.31 -1.31 -9.16
CA ARG A 123 12.63 -1.20 -9.80
C ARG A 123 13.78 -1.11 -8.81
N ALA A 124 13.59 -0.39 -7.72
CA ALA A 124 14.63 -0.19 -6.71
C ALA A 124 14.97 -1.48 -5.95
N VAL A 125 13.98 -2.36 -5.71
CA VAL A 125 14.18 -3.59 -4.92
C VAL A 125 14.44 -4.84 -5.76
N LEU A 126 13.94 -4.89 -6.99
CA LEU A 126 14.06 -6.05 -7.88
C LEU A 126 15.50 -6.56 -8.04
N PRO A 127 16.55 -5.73 -8.20
CA PRO A 127 17.93 -6.24 -8.27
C PRO A 127 18.35 -7.06 -7.04
N SER A 128 17.99 -6.63 -5.83
CA SER A 128 18.26 -7.36 -4.59
C SER A 128 17.45 -8.65 -4.52
N MET A 129 16.16 -8.64 -4.84
CA MET A 129 15.29 -9.81 -4.86
C MET A 129 15.73 -10.84 -5.89
N LEU A 130 16.14 -10.40 -7.08
CA LEU A 130 16.66 -11.27 -8.13
C LEU A 130 17.98 -11.95 -7.73
N ALA A 131 18.86 -11.23 -7.06
CA ALA A 131 20.12 -11.80 -6.55
C ALA A 131 19.88 -12.87 -5.47
N GLN A 132 18.78 -12.75 -4.72
CA GLN A 132 18.37 -13.72 -3.71
C GLN A 132 17.57 -14.89 -4.30
N GLY A 133 17.01 -14.75 -5.50
CA GLY A 133 16.07 -15.70 -6.09
C GLY A 133 14.72 -15.76 -5.34
N ALA A 134 14.39 -14.76 -4.55
CA ALA A 134 13.14 -14.69 -3.75
C ALA A 134 12.73 -13.24 -3.47
N GLY A 135 11.42 -12.98 -3.43
CA GLY A 135 10.88 -11.68 -3.08
C GLY A 135 9.36 -11.63 -3.11
N SER A 136 8.77 -10.70 -2.38
CA SER A 136 7.33 -10.44 -2.42
C SER A 136 7.06 -8.94 -2.54
N ILE A 137 6.34 -8.54 -3.56
CA ILE A 137 5.86 -7.17 -3.78
C ILE A 137 4.34 -7.17 -3.62
N VAL A 138 3.82 -6.28 -2.78
CA VAL A 138 2.37 -6.09 -2.59
C VAL A 138 2.03 -4.64 -2.88
N ASN A 139 1.18 -4.42 -3.86
CA ASN A 139 0.69 -3.09 -4.24
C ASN A 139 -0.66 -2.82 -3.57
N ILE A 140 -0.79 -1.70 -2.85
CA ILE A 140 -2.08 -1.27 -2.31
C ILE A 140 -2.81 -0.49 -3.42
N ALA A 141 -3.70 -1.21 -4.10
CA ALA A 141 -4.56 -0.66 -5.13
C ALA A 141 -5.83 -0.03 -4.50
N SER A 142 -7.00 -0.34 -5.02
CA SER A 142 -8.28 0.14 -4.50
C SER A 142 -9.43 -0.64 -5.15
N VAL A 143 -10.58 -0.71 -4.48
CA VAL A 143 -11.84 -1.11 -5.13
C VAL A 143 -12.12 -0.28 -6.38
N HIS A 144 -11.61 0.95 -6.43
CA HIS A 144 -11.68 1.82 -7.63
C HIS A 144 -10.82 1.32 -8.81
N GLY A 145 -9.97 0.32 -8.62
CA GLY A 145 -9.33 -0.45 -9.69
C GLY A 145 -10.27 -1.46 -10.37
N HIS A 146 -11.53 -1.60 -9.90
CA HIS A 146 -12.54 -2.53 -10.41
C HIS A 146 -13.90 -1.86 -10.63
N LYS A 147 -14.31 -1.00 -9.72
CA LYS A 147 -15.62 -0.33 -9.70
C LYS A 147 -15.42 1.17 -9.52
N ILE A 148 -16.16 1.96 -10.26
CA ILE A 148 -15.99 3.40 -10.30
C ILE A 148 -17.28 4.06 -9.80
N ILE A 149 -17.12 5.14 -9.03
CA ILE A 149 -18.21 6.05 -8.69
C ILE A 149 -17.95 7.40 -9.37
N PRO A 150 -18.98 8.16 -9.73
CA PRO A 150 -18.82 9.50 -10.29
C PRO A 150 -18.01 10.42 -9.36
N GLY A 151 -17.27 11.36 -9.96
CA GLY A 151 -16.49 12.36 -9.22
C GLY A 151 -15.14 11.87 -8.65
N CYS A 152 -14.65 10.69 -9.05
CA CYS A 152 -13.37 10.14 -8.57
C CYS A 152 -12.26 10.12 -9.64
N PHE A 153 -12.44 10.80 -10.77
CA PHE A 153 -11.41 10.85 -11.82
C PHE A 153 -10.22 11.75 -11.36
N PRO A 154 -8.95 11.39 -11.66
CA PRO A 154 -8.44 10.28 -12.45
C PRO A 154 -8.00 9.06 -11.63
N TYR A 155 -8.14 9.09 -10.31
CA TYR A 155 -7.67 8.06 -9.38
C TYR A 155 -8.03 6.62 -9.80
N PRO A 156 -9.28 6.29 -10.23
CA PRO A 156 -9.60 4.95 -10.70
C PRO A 156 -8.75 4.49 -11.88
N VAL A 157 -8.36 5.40 -12.78
CA VAL A 157 -7.52 5.05 -13.94
C VAL A 157 -6.14 4.58 -13.47
N ALA A 158 -5.52 5.31 -12.54
CA ALA A 158 -4.23 4.94 -11.96
C ALA A 158 -4.32 3.58 -11.22
N LYS A 159 -5.40 3.33 -10.46
CA LYS A 159 -5.58 2.08 -9.73
C LYS A 159 -5.89 0.87 -10.62
N HIS A 160 -6.60 1.05 -11.75
CA HIS A 160 -6.71 0.02 -12.79
C HIS A 160 -5.35 -0.31 -13.40
N ALA A 161 -4.55 0.72 -13.72
CA ALA A 161 -3.22 0.53 -14.26
C ALA A 161 -2.28 -0.17 -13.27
N LEU A 162 -2.38 0.13 -11.97
CA LEU A 162 -1.60 -0.53 -10.91
C LEU A 162 -1.91 -2.03 -10.81
N ILE A 163 -3.18 -2.43 -10.94
CA ILE A 163 -3.57 -3.84 -11.00
C ILE A 163 -3.00 -4.50 -12.26
N GLY A 164 -3.03 -3.80 -13.40
CA GLY A 164 -2.39 -4.26 -14.64
C GLY A 164 -0.90 -4.48 -14.48
N MET A 165 -0.19 -3.53 -13.87
CA MET A 165 1.24 -3.61 -13.58
C MET A 165 1.55 -4.76 -12.61
N THR A 166 0.72 -4.99 -11.60
CA THR A 166 0.84 -6.12 -10.67
C THR A 166 0.89 -7.45 -11.42
N ARG A 167 -0.05 -7.65 -12.34
CA ARG A 167 -0.12 -8.88 -13.16
C ARG A 167 1.09 -9.02 -14.07
N ALA A 168 1.48 -7.95 -14.75
CA ALA A 168 2.62 -7.95 -15.66
C ALA A 168 3.93 -8.33 -14.94
N LEU A 169 4.23 -7.67 -13.83
CA LEU A 169 5.43 -7.96 -13.04
C LEU A 169 5.38 -9.36 -12.39
N GLY A 170 4.21 -9.77 -11.88
CA GLY A 170 4.04 -11.09 -11.30
C GLY A 170 4.33 -12.22 -12.28
N ILE A 171 3.86 -12.10 -13.51
CA ILE A 171 4.15 -13.11 -14.57
C ILE A 171 5.61 -13.04 -15.01
N GLU A 172 6.16 -11.83 -15.22
CA GLU A 172 7.54 -11.66 -15.70
C GLU A 172 8.58 -12.25 -14.75
N TYR A 173 8.37 -12.12 -13.43
CA TYR A 173 9.35 -12.51 -12.43
C TYR A 173 9.04 -13.83 -11.71
N ALA A 174 7.93 -14.52 -12.03
CA ALA A 174 7.50 -15.77 -11.40
C ALA A 174 8.58 -16.86 -11.42
N ALA A 175 9.19 -17.10 -12.57
CA ALA A 175 10.24 -18.12 -12.74
C ALA A 175 11.54 -17.78 -11.98
N ARG A 176 11.66 -16.57 -11.46
CA ARG A 176 12.80 -16.06 -10.70
C ARG A 176 12.52 -15.96 -9.20
N GLY A 177 11.43 -16.58 -8.73
CA GLY A 177 11.07 -16.69 -7.32
C GLY A 177 10.46 -15.41 -6.73
N ILE A 178 10.03 -14.45 -7.54
CA ILE A 178 9.43 -13.21 -7.06
C ILE A 178 7.93 -13.24 -7.31
N ARG A 179 7.15 -12.95 -6.26
CA ARG A 179 5.69 -12.81 -6.33
C ARG A 179 5.30 -11.35 -6.30
N VAL A 180 4.35 -10.97 -7.13
CA VAL A 180 3.79 -9.61 -7.13
C VAL A 180 2.27 -9.71 -7.11
N ASN A 181 1.66 -9.17 -6.05
CA ASN A 181 0.21 -9.19 -5.85
C ASN A 181 -0.29 -7.79 -5.52
N SER A 182 -1.59 -7.59 -5.57
CA SER A 182 -2.23 -6.37 -5.09
C SER A 182 -3.35 -6.66 -4.09
N ILE A 183 -3.64 -5.66 -3.28
CA ILE A 183 -4.79 -5.61 -2.41
C ILE A 183 -5.62 -4.41 -2.85
N SER A 184 -6.91 -4.60 -3.00
CA SER A 184 -7.88 -3.55 -3.35
C SER A 184 -8.82 -3.29 -2.18
N PRO A 185 -8.47 -2.37 -1.26
CA PRO A 185 -9.33 -2.00 -0.16
C PRO A 185 -10.56 -1.21 -0.64
N GLY A 186 -11.70 -1.41 0.04
CA GLY A 186 -12.84 -0.51 0.00
C GLY A 186 -12.63 0.68 0.94
N LEU A 187 -13.70 1.13 1.58
CA LEU A 187 -13.63 2.24 2.54
C LEU A 187 -13.03 1.77 3.88
N ILE A 188 -11.79 2.14 4.11
CA ILE A 188 -11.01 1.83 5.32
C ILE A 188 -10.92 3.09 6.19
N VAL A 189 -11.24 2.95 7.47
CA VAL A 189 -11.19 4.06 8.44
C VAL A 189 -9.73 4.36 8.78
N THR A 190 -9.20 5.40 8.17
CA THR A 190 -7.87 5.96 8.42
C THR A 190 -8.03 7.38 8.96
N ASP A 191 -6.96 8.00 9.47
CA ASP A 191 -6.98 9.40 9.93
C ASP A 191 -7.49 10.36 8.84
N MET A 192 -7.23 10.06 7.57
CA MET A 192 -7.74 10.85 6.45
C MET A 192 -9.28 10.73 6.35
N ILE A 193 -9.83 9.55 6.48
CA ILE A 193 -11.27 9.29 6.45
C ILE A 193 -11.95 9.85 7.71
N GLU A 194 -11.30 9.77 8.88
CA GLU A 194 -11.80 10.41 10.10
C GLU A 194 -11.89 11.93 9.95
N ARG A 195 -10.86 12.57 9.38
CA ARG A 195 -10.91 14.01 9.06
C ARG A 195 -12.01 14.35 8.05
N HIS A 196 -12.24 13.49 7.07
CA HIS A 196 -13.33 13.67 6.12
C HIS A 196 -14.69 13.60 6.82
N PHE A 197 -14.93 12.62 7.67
CA PHE A 197 -16.17 12.57 8.46
C PHE A 197 -16.33 13.78 9.37
N ALA A 198 -15.27 14.17 10.08
CA ALA A 198 -15.29 15.34 10.96
C ALA A 198 -15.63 16.66 10.24
N ALA A 199 -15.37 16.75 8.94
CA ALA A 199 -15.72 17.90 8.10
C ALA A 199 -17.17 17.87 7.58
N CYS A 200 -17.90 16.75 7.75
CA CYS A 200 -19.31 16.65 7.35
C CYS A 200 -20.22 17.39 8.34
N PRO A 201 -21.38 17.91 7.90
CA PRO A 201 -22.34 18.55 8.79
C PRO A 201 -22.84 17.68 9.94
N ASP A 202 -22.96 16.37 9.71
CA ASP A 202 -23.26 15.34 10.71
C ASP A 202 -22.33 14.13 10.50
N PRO A 203 -21.21 14.10 11.22
CA PRO A 203 -20.20 13.04 11.08
C PRO A 203 -20.73 11.64 11.37
N GLU A 204 -21.60 11.48 12.37
CA GLU A 204 -22.13 10.18 12.76
C GLU A 204 -23.14 9.65 11.73
N ALA A 205 -24.03 10.53 11.24
CA ALA A 205 -24.97 10.17 10.18
C ALA A 205 -24.23 9.78 8.89
N GLU A 206 -23.18 10.51 8.50
CA GLU A 206 -22.40 10.16 7.32
C GLU A 206 -21.65 8.82 7.50
N ARG A 207 -21.05 8.59 8.65
CA ARG A 207 -20.43 7.30 8.98
C ARG A 207 -21.43 6.14 8.91
N ALA A 208 -22.62 6.31 9.51
CA ALA A 208 -23.69 5.32 9.48
C ALA A 208 -24.18 5.08 8.04
N ARG A 209 -24.33 6.14 7.24
CA ARG A 209 -24.71 6.08 5.84
C ARG A 209 -23.69 5.26 5.03
N GLN A 210 -22.40 5.54 5.17
CA GLN A 210 -21.33 4.80 4.49
C GLN A 210 -21.30 3.33 4.91
N ALA A 211 -21.44 3.05 6.19
CA ALA A 211 -21.50 1.67 6.69
C ALA A 211 -22.72 0.92 6.13
N ALA A 212 -23.88 1.57 6.02
CA ALA A 212 -25.10 0.98 5.49
C ALA A 212 -24.98 0.56 4.00
N LEU A 213 -24.11 1.22 3.24
CA LEU A 213 -23.82 0.89 1.84
C LEU A 213 -23.06 -0.43 1.68
N LEU A 214 -22.35 -0.89 2.70
CA LEU A 214 -21.59 -2.14 2.64
C LEU A 214 -22.47 -3.32 3.09
N PRO A 215 -22.39 -4.49 2.43
CA PRO A 215 -23.11 -5.68 2.86
C PRO A 215 -22.83 -6.07 4.31
N CYS A 216 -21.59 -5.93 4.76
CA CYS A 216 -21.16 -6.23 6.12
C CYS A 216 -21.60 -5.19 7.18
N LYS A 217 -22.29 -4.09 6.77
CA LYS A 217 -22.82 -3.02 7.62
C LYS A 217 -21.78 -2.35 8.54
N ARG A 218 -20.53 -2.37 8.16
CA ARG A 218 -19.43 -1.68 8.86
C ARG A 218 -18.34 -1.24 7.87
N LEU A 219 -17.54 -0.28 8.28
CA LEU A 219 -16.35 0.15 7.57
C LEU A 219 -15.18 -0.81 7.85
N GLY A 220 -14.21 -0.87 6.94
CA GLY A 220 -12.99 -1.64 7.11
C GLY A 220 -12.00 -0.92 8.03
N LYS A 221 -11.05 -1.70 8.59
CA LYS A 221 -9.98 -1.19 9.46
C LYS A 221 -8.61 -1.39 8.81
N PRO A 222 -7.62 -0.51 9.08
CA PRO A 222 -6.26 -0.66 8.57
C PRO A 222 -5.63 -2.02 8.91
N GLU A 223 -5.94 -2.57 10.10
CA GLU A 223 -5.43 -3.86 10.57
C GLU A 223 -5.92 -5.04 9.72
N GLU A 224 -7.10 -4.93 9.09
CA GLU A 224 -7.64 -5.96 8.20
C GLU A 224 -6.86 -5.98 6.88
N VAL A 225 -6.45 -4.81 6.37
CA VAL A 225 -5.55 -4.71 5.22
C VAL A 225 -4.17 -5.23 5.57
N ALA A 226 -3.66 -4.87 6.76
CA ALA A 226 -2.35 -5.33 7.26
C ALA A 226 -2.29 -6.86 7.42
N ALA A 227 -3.38 -7.49 7.85
CA ALA A 227 -3.46 -8.95 7.94
C ALA A 227 -3.35 -9.63 6.57
N THR A 228 -3.99 -9.06 5.55
CA THR A 228 -3.91 -9.59 4.18
C THR A 228 -2.53 -9.32 3.57
N ALA A 229 -1.94 -8.15 3.82
CA ALA A 229 -0.59 -7.84 3.39
C ALA A 229 0.43 -8.82 4.01
N LEU A 230 0.28 -9.14 5.30
CA LEU A 230 1.10 -10.16 5.97
C LEU A 230 0.97 -11.52 5.30
N PHE A 231 -0.26 -11.97 5.01
CA PHE A 231 -0.50 -13.25 4.35
C PHE A 231 0.20 -13.30 2.98
N LEU A 232 0.01 -12.28 2.14
CA LEU A 232 0.62 -12.22 0.80
C LEU A 232 2.15 -12.10 0.85
N ALA A 233 2.69 -11.43 1.85
CA ALA A 233 4.14 -11.21 2.01
C ALA A 233 4.87 -12.44 2.58
N SER A 234 4.17 -13.27 3.36
CA SER A 234 4.76 -14.42 4.04
C SER A 234 4.87 -15.67 3.14
N ASP A 235 5.52 -16.69 3.69
CA ASP A 235 5.65 -18.00 3.06
C ASP A 235 4.36 -18.84 3.15
N ASP A 236 3.27 -18.30 3.70
CA ASP A 236 1.94 -18.92 3.68
C ASP A 236 1.22 -18.79 2.33
N ALA A 237 1.69 -17.90 1.45
CA ALA A 237 1.09 -17.64 0.14
C ALA A 237 2.04 -17.94 -1.04
N PRO A 238 2.77 -19.06 -1.05
CA PRO A 238 3.84 -19.29 -2.03
C PRO A 238 3.32 -19.49 -3.46
N PHE A 239 2.07 -19.86 -3.62
CA PHE A 239 1.44 -20.10 -4.93
C PHE A 239 0.47 -18.99 -5.36
N ILE A 240 0.37 -17.89 -4.56
CA ILE A 240 -0.43 -16.71 -4.90
C ILE A 240 0.48 -15.70 -5.58
N ASN A 241 0.24 -15.45 -6.87
CA ASN A 241 1.01 -14.52 -7.69
C ASN A 241 0.15 -13.89 -8.78
N ALA A 242 0.48 -12.67 -9.19
CA ALA A 242 -0.20 -11.91 -10.24
C ALA A 242 -1.71 -11.73 -9.99
N THR A 243 -2.14 -11.72 -8.72
CA THR A 243 -3.54 -11.61 -8.33
C THR A 243 -3.82 -10.31 -7.58
N ASP A 244 -5.10 -9.96 -7.52
CA ASP A 244 -5.62 -8.85 -6.72
C ASP A 244 -6.65 -9.38 -5.71
N ILE A 245 -6.52 -8.98 -4.45
CA ILE A 245 -7.44 -9.37 -3.39
C ILE A 245 -8.31 -8.18 -2.99
N LEU A 246 -9.61 -8.29 -3.22
CA LEU A 246 -10.60 -7.32 -2.79
C LEU A 246 -10.83 -7.44 -1.28
N ILE A 247 -10.76 -6.30 -0.57
CA ILE A 247 -11.09 -6.17 0.86
C ILE A 247 -12.08 -5.00 1.00
N ASP A 248 -13.34 -5.23 0.69
CA ASP A 248 -14.35 -4.17 0.56
C ASP A 248 -15.69 -4.50 1.24
N GLY A 249 -15.71 -5.51 2.10
CA GLY A 249 -16.90 -5.98 2.78
C GLY A 249 -17.98 -6.51 1.82
N GLY A 250 -17.59 -6.91 0.61
CA GLY A 250 -18.48 -7.42 -0.44
C GLY A 250 -19.14 -6.34 -1.30
N ARG A 251 -18.80 -5.06 -1.10
CA ARG A 251 -19.45 -3.92 -1.76
C ARG A 251 -19.43 -4.03 -3.29
N SER A 252 -18.29 -4.39 -3.86
CA SER A 252 -18.10 -4.46 -5.31
C SER A 252 -18.83 -5.64 -5.97
N GLN A 253 -19.28 -6.62 -5.19
CA GLN A 253 -19.97 -7.81 -5.67
C GLN A 253 -21.51 -7.65 -5.62
N MET A 254 -22.01 -6.58 -4.98
CA MET A 254 -23.45 -6.34 -4.93
C MET A 254 -23.99 -5.98 -6.32
N TYR A 255 -25.06 -6.66 -6.70
CA TYR A 255 -25.96 -6.25 -7.76
C TYR A 255 -26.99 -5.28 -7.21
N HIS A 256 -27.18 -4.16 -7.86
CA HIS A 256 -28.22 -3.19 -7.51
C HIS A 256 -29.41 -3.38 -8.48
N GLU A 257 -30.55 -3.67 -7.91
CA GLU A 257 -31.84 -3.60 -8.61
C GLU A 257 -32.30 -2.16 -8.77
#